data_0b9eb40631f4809dec9b94171f5ad4f0
#
_entry.id   0b9eb40631f4809dec9b94171f5ad4f0
#
_cell.length_a   1.000
_cell.length_b   1.000
_cell.length_c   1.000
_cell.angle_alpha   90.00
_cell.angle_beta   90.00
_cell.angle_gamma   90.00
#
_symmetry.space_group_name_H-M   'P 1'
#
loop_
_entity.id
_entity.type
_entity.pdbx_description
1 polymer ?
#
loop_
_entity_poly.entity_id
_entity_poly.type
_entity_poly.pdbx_seq_one_letter_code
_entity_poly.pdbx_strand_id
1 'polypeptide(L)'
;NLLLLWLVEPDYGMNMCGGSTILFRINSFHIVTSETLWYFLVRFSKFMATFLLSLTFIQSITPSELAAGLRSIGIPYKICTVVSIAFRYIPDITRDFQNIKISMQARGLELDPKKASLLSRLKQNVFILAPLIISSFDRVGNISNAMDLRGYGKKKTRTYYSEHEDTPGDRVMKYVYLAFLAFYIFLLVYHRIHPAVHEVWCPWIQ
;
A
#
# COMPACT_ATOMS: atom_id res chain seq x y z
N ASN A 1 17.31 -4.26 1.16
CA ASN A 1 16.91 -5.63 0.77
C ASN A 1 17.77 -6.21 -0.37
N LEU A 2 17.99 -5.48 -1.48
CA LEU A 2 18.82 -5.93 -2.60
C LEU A 2 20.29 -6.12 -2.20
N LEU A 3 20.87 -5.16 -1.48
CA LEU A 3 22.23 -5.24 -0.96
C LEU A 3 22.41 -6.39 0.05
N LEU A 4 21.41 -6.61 0.91
CA LEU A 4 21.40 -7.73 1.85
C LEU A 4 21.34 -9.08 1.13
N LEU A 5 20.53 -9.19 0.09
CA LEU A 5 20.45 -10.41 -0.71
C LEU A 5 21.78 -10.74 -1.38
N TRP A 6 22.49 -9.75 -1.96
CA TRP A 6 23.82 -9.93 -2.53
C TRP A 6 24.88 -10.27 -1.49
N LEU A 7 24.73 -9.74 -0.25
CA LEU A 7 25.67 -10.03 0.84
C LEU A 7 25.55 -11.49 1.32
N VAL A 8 24.32 -12.03 1.31
CA VAL A 8 24.02 -13.40 1.80
C VAL A 8 24.24 -14.46 0.70
N GLU A 9 23.80 -14.15 -0.52
CA GLU A 9 23.91 -15.06 -1.67
C GLU A 9 24.46 -14.32 -2.90
N PRO A 10 25.79 -14.17 -3.01
CA PRO A 10 26.43 -13.46 -4.13
C PRO A 10 26.21 -14.15 -5.49
N ASP A 11 25.95 -15.44 -5.48
CA ASP A 11 25.76 -16.26 -6.69
C ASP A 11 24.29 -16.34 -7.17
N TYR A 12 23.39 -15.56 -6.54
CA TYR A 12 21.96 -15.61 -6.86
C TYR A 12 21.66 -15.29 -8.33
N GLY A 13 22.36 -14.33 -8.92
CA GLY A 13 22.22 -13.99 -10.33
C GLY A 13 22.69 -15.13 -11.27
N MET A 14 23.76 -15.80 -10.92
CA MET A 14 24.28 -16.98 -11.65
C MET A 14 23.29 -18.15 -11.60
N ASN A 15 22.74 -18.44 -10.42
CA ASN A 15 21.76 -19.51 -10.24
C ASN A 15 20.46 -19.26 -11.01
N MET A 16 20.08 -18.00 -11.18
CA MET A 16 18.87 -17.63 -11.92
C MET A 16 19.06 -17.60 -13.44
N CYS A 17 20.23 -17.16 -13.91
CA CYS A 17 20.48 -16.97 -15.35
C CYS A 17 21.36 -18.08 -15.99
N GLY A 18 21.92 -18.99 -15.20
CA GLY A 18 22.71 -20.10 -15.72
C GLY A 18 24.03 -19.71 -16.43
N GLY A 19 24.44 -18.44 -16.34
CA GLY A 19 25.69 -17.94 -16.95
C GLY A 19 26.84 -17.86 -15.95
N SER A 20 28.07 -17.67 -16.45
CA SER A 20 29.29 -17.62 -15.63
C SER A 20 30.29 -16.53 -16.06
N THR A 21 29.80 -15.39 -16.58
CA THR A 21 30.69 -14.30 -17.01
C THR A 21 31.11 -13.45 -15.81
N ILE A 22 32.31 -13.69 -15.31
CA ILE A 22 32.89 -12.98 -14.16
C ILE A 22 33.44 -11.63 -14.64
N LEU A 23 32.85 -10.52 -14.16
CA LEU A 23 33.30 -9.16 -14.43
C LEU A 23 34.37 -8.71 -13.44
N PHE A 24 34.16 -8.96 -12.17
CA PHE A 24 35.06 -8.52 -11.12
C PHE A 24 34.99 -9.44 -9.89
N ARG A 25 36.13 -9.76 -9.30
CA ARG A 25 36.23 -10.57 -8.08
C ARG A 25 36.74 -9.69 -6.93
N ILE A 26 35.87 -9.40 -5.97
CA ILE A 26 36.23 -8.58 -4.80
C ILE A 26 36.89 -9.45 -3.73
N ASN A 27 36.37 -10.65 -3.50
CA ASN A 27 36.89 -11.59 -2.51
C ASN A 27 36.60 -13.02 -2.97
N SER A 28 37.16 -14.02 -2.29
CA SER A 28 36.88 -15.44 -2.59
C SER A 28 35.38 -15.80 -2.57
N PHE A 29 34.59 -15.04 -1.81
CA PHE A 29 33.16 -15.25 -1.58
C PHE A 29 32.27 -14.31 -2.40
N HIS A 30 32.73 -13.09 -2.74
CA HIS A 30 31.93 -12.10 -3.46
C HIS A 30 32.44 -11.93 -4.89
N ILE A 31 31.67 -12.44 -5.82
CA ILE A 31 31.91 -12.36 -7.27
C ILE A 31 30.82 -11.50 -7.88
N VAL A 32 31.20 -10.49 -8.66
CA VAL A 32 30.25 -9.69 -9.44
C VAL A 32 30.24 -10.23 -10.86
N THR A 33 29.14 -10.83 -11.24
CA THR A 33 28.91 -11.35 -12.59
C THR A 33 27.99 -10.40 -13.37
N SER A 34 28.02 -10.45 -14.71
CA SER A 34 27.10 -9.67 -15.54
C SER A 34 25.64 -10.04 -15.27
N GLU A 35 25.39 -11.31 -14.96
CA GLU A 35 24.08 -11.86 -14.62
C GLU A 35 23.54 -11.26 -13.30
N THR A 36 24.40 -11.15 -12.30
CA THR A 36 24.04 -10.52 -11.02
C THR A 36 23.71 -9.04 -11.20
N LEU A 37 24.52 -8.31 -12.01
CA LEU A 37 24.26 -6.90 -12.31
C LEU A 37 22.93 -6.72 -13.05
N TRP A 38 22.66 -7.56 -14.04
CA TRP A 38 21.41 -7.57 -14.78
C TRP A 38 20.20 -7.83 -13.87
N TYR A 39 20.29 -8.84 -13.03
CA TYR A 39 19.26 -9.15 -12.04
C TYR A 39 18.96 -7.96 -11.14
N PHE A 40 20.00 -7.29 -10.62
CA PHE A 40 19.81 -6.09 -9.80
C PHE A 40 19.18 -4.94 -10.58
N LEU A 41 19.56 -4.72 -11.82
CA LEU A 41 19.00 -3.68 -12.67
C LEU A 41 17.49 -3.92 -12.90
N VAL A 42 17.11 -5.14 -13.24
CA VAL A 42 15.71 -5.52 -13.45
C VAL A 42 14.91 -5.36 -12.15
N ARG A 43 15.43 -5.83 -11.03
CA ARG A 43 14.79 -5.68 -9.71
C ARG A 43 14.65 -4.22 -9.29
N PHE A 44 15.68 -3.43 -9.47
CA PHE A 44 15.65 -2.00 -9.15
C PHE A 44 14.62 -1.26 -10.02
N SER A 45 14.61 -1.55 -11.32
CA SER A 45 13.63 -0.98 -12.24
C SER A 45 12.19 -1.34 -11.85
N LYS A 46 11.95 -2.59 -11.43
CA LYS A 46 10.65 -3.03 -10.91
C LYS A 46 10.25 -2.26 -9.65
N PHE A 47 11.17 -2.06 -8.70
CA PHE A 47 10.88 -1.28 -7.50
C PHE A 47 10.57 0.18 -7.84
N MET A 48 11.34 0.81 -8.72
CA MET A 48 11.09 2.19 -9.15
C MET A 48 9.75 2.33 -9.87
N ALA A 49 9.43 1.41 -10.76
CA ALA A 49 8.14 1.41 -11.47
C ALA A 49 6.96 1.28 -10.49
N THR A 50 7.03 0.34 -9.54
CA THR A 50 5.98 0.15 -8.53
C THR A 50 5.83 1.37 -7.61
N PHE A 51 6.95 1.95 -7.20
CA PHE A 51 6.97 3.14 -6.36
C PHE A 51 6.35 4.36 -7.06
N LEU A 52 6.76 4.63 -8.30
CA LEU A 52 6.21 5.72 -9.10
C LEU A 52 4.70 5.53 -9.36
N LEU A 53 4.27 4.31 -9.66
CA LEU A 53 2.85 4.00 -9.87
C LEU A 53 2.05 4.26 -8.59
N SER A 54 2.57 3.84 -7.43
CA SER A 54 1.92 4.09 -6.13
C SER A 54 1.82 5.58 -5.80
N LEU A 55 2.88 6.36 -6.06
CA LEU A 55 2.88 7.81 -5.86
C LEU A 55 1.84 8.49 -6.76
N THR A 56 1.82 8.12 -8.03
CA THR A 56 0.85 8.66 -9.00
C THR A 56 -0.58 8.36 -8.55
N PHE A 57 -0.86 7.14 -8.10
CA PHE A 57 -2.17 6.74 -7.59
C PHE A 57 -2.60 7.59 -6.38
N ILE A 58 -1.71 7.74 -5.38
CA ILE A 58 -2.02 8.50 -4.15
C ILE A 58 -2.27 9.99 -4.47
N GLN A 59 -1.55 10.56 -5.43
CA GLN A 59 -1.70 11.99 -5.78
C GLN A 59 -2.90 12.26 -6.68
N SER A 60 -3.32 11.28 -7.48
CA SER A 60 -4.38 11.45 -8.47
C SER A 60 -5.78 11.23 -7.93
N ILE A 61 -5.93 10.45 -6.84
CA ILE A 61 -7.25 10.02 -6.36
C ILE A 61 -7.59 10.68 -5.03
N THR A 62 -8.73 11.37 -5.00
CA THR A 62 -9.31 11.86 -3.76
C THR A 62 -10.04 10.73 -3.00
N PRO A 63 -10.14 10.82 -1.65
CA PRO A 63 -10.87 9.82 -0.87
C PRO A 63 -12.33 9.60 -1.28
N SER A 64 -12.98 10.65 -1.77
CA SER A 64 -14.37 10.58 -2.26
C SER A 64 -14.48 9.84 -3.60
N GLU A 65 -13.55 10.07 -4.51
CA GLU A 65 -13.47 9.37 -5.79
C GLU A 65 -13.12 7.89 -5.58
N LEU A 66 -12.24 7.59 -4.62
CA LEU A 66 -11.95 6.21 -4.24
C LEU A 66 -13.21 5.47 -3.79
N ALA A 67 -14.05 6.11 -2.94
CA ALA A 67 -15.30 5.50 -2.50
C ALA A 67 -16.30 5.29 -3.64
N ALA A 68 -16.39 6.22 -4.59
CA ALA A 68 -17.20 6.09 -5.80
C ALA A 68 -16.67 4.98 -6.71
N GLY A 69 -15.36 4.92 -6.92
CA GLY A 69 -14.69 3.87 -7.69
C GLY A 69 -14.90 2.47 -7.12
N LEU A 70 -14.83 2.31 -5.79
CA LEU A 70 -15.15 1.04 -5.12
C LEU A 70 -16.58 0.60 -5.40
N ARG A 71 -17.52 1.55 -5.47
CA ARG A 71 -18.92 1.25 -5.81
C ARG A 71 -19.06 0.76 -7.25
N SER A 72 -18.33 1.35 -8.20
CA SER A 72 -18.38 0.96 -9.62
C SER A 72 -17.90 -0.48 -9.87
N ILE A 73 -17.01 -0.99 -9.01
CA ILE A 73 -16.52 -2.38 -9.04
C ILE A 73 -17.55 -3.37 -8.44
N GLY A 74 -18.65 -2.87 -7.84
CA GLY A 74 -19.71 -3.70 -7.28
C GLY A 74 -19.66 -3.88 -5.76
N ILE A 75 -18.79 -3.17 -5.07
CA ILE A 75 -18.71 -3.21 -3.60
C ILE A 75 -20.00 -2.62 -3.01
N PRO A 76 -20.59 -3.24 -1.96
CA PRO A 76 -21.79 -2.73 -1.31
C PRO A 76 -21.65 -1.28 -0.84
N TYR A 77 -22.65 -0.44 -1.08
CA TYR A 77 -22.60 0.99 -0.73
C TYR A 77 -22.28 1.26 0.74
N LYS A 78 -22.65 0.35 1.64
CA LYS A 78 -22.36 0.46 3.09
C LYS A 78 -20.85 0.50 3.34
N ILE A 79 -20.07 -0.38 2.67
CA ILE A 79 -18.61 -0.42 2.79
C ILE A 79 -17.99 0.85 2.20
N CYS A 80 -18.43 1.26 1.02
CA CYS A 80 -17.95 2.49 0.39
C CYS A 80 -18.20 3.71 1.27
N THR A 81 -19.34 3.77 1.95
CA THR A 81 -19.65 4.86 2.91
C THR A 81 -18.71 4.82 4.12
N VAL A 82 -18.43 3.63 4.67
CA VAL A 82 -17.47 3.49 5.79
C VAL A 82 -16.09 3.99 5.37
N VAL A 83 -15.61 3.62 4.19
CA VAL A 83 -14.34 4.09 3.64
C VAL A 83 -14.32 5.62 3.51
N SER A 84 -15.37 6.21 2.93
CA SER A 84 -15.49 7.65 2.77
C SER A 84 -15.50 8.40 4.12
N ILE A 85 -16.22 7.87 5.11
CA ILE A 85 -16.25 8.41 6.47
C ILE A 85 -14.88 8.29 7.13
N ALA A 86 -14.23 7.13 7.02
CA ALA A 86 -12.92 6.90 7.62
C ALA A 86 -11.89 7.95 7.12
N PHE A 87 -11.78 8.15 5.82
CA PHE A 87 -10.86 9.15 5.26
C PHE A 87 -11.17 10.59 5.73
N ARG A 88 -12.43 10.92 5.89
CA ARG A 88 -12.83 12.24 6.40
C ARG A 88 -12.39 12.44 7.85
N TYR A 89 -12.45 11.39 8.69
CA TYR A 89 -12.15 11.49 10.11
C TYR A 89 -10.67 11.32 10.45
N ILE A 90 -9.83 10.80 9.55
CA ILE A 90 -8.37 10.69 9.77
C ILE A 90 -7.74 12.02 10.21
N PRO A 91 -7.99 13.18 9.54
CA PRO A 91 -7.44 14.46 9.96
C PRO A 91 -7.94 14.90 11.34
N ASP A 92 -9.22 14.67 11.64
CA ASP A 92 -9.82 15.04 12.91
C ASP A 92 -9.24 14.23 14.07
N ILE A 93 -9.13 12.90 13.90
CA ILE A 93 -8.50 12.01 14.88
C ILE A 93 -7.03 12.37 15.10
N THR A 94 -6.33 12.77 14.06
CA THR A 94 -4.93 13.21 14.17
C THR A 94 -4.80 14.47 15.02
N ARG A 95 -5.71 15.43 14.87
CA ARG A 95 -5.77 16.63 15.70
C ARG A 95 -6.12 16.29 17.15
N ASP A 96 -7.11 15.43 17.36
CA ASP A 96 -7.51 14.99 18.69
C ASP A 96 -6.36 14.29 19.40
N PHE A 97 -5.63 13.41 18.70
CA PHE A 97 -4.45 12.75 19.23
C PHE A 97 -3.38 13.75 19.69
N GLN A 98 -3.10 14.78 18.87
CA GLN A 98 -2.16 15.83 19.22
C GLN A 98 -2.61 16.63 20.46
N ASN A 99 -3.89 17.00 20.52
CA ASN A 99 -4.46 17.74 21.65
C ASN A 99 -4.40 16.94 22.95
N ILE A 100 -4.77 15.66 22.91
CA ILE A 100 -4.69 14.74 24.04
C ILE A 100 -3.23 14.59 24.48
N LYS A 101 -2.31 14.42 23.53
CA LYS A 101 -0.88 14.31 23.80
C LYS A 101 -0.34 15.52 24.55
N ILE A 102 -0.67 16.74 24.08
CA ILE A 102 -0.28 17.99 24.74
C ILE A 102 -0.90 18.09 26.15
N SER A 103 -2.17 17.75 26.29
CA SER A 103 -2.87 17.76 27.57
C SER A 103 -2.24 16.78 28.58
N MET A 104 -1.82 15.60 28.13
CA MET A 104 -1.17 14.61 28.97
C MET A 104 0.25 15.03 29.35
N GLN A 105 0.98 15.69 28.45
CA GLN A 105 2.29 16.27 28.76
C GLN A 105 2.18 17.36 29.84
N ALA A 106 1.15 18.23 29.77
CA ALA A 106 0.86 19.22 30.78
C ALA A 106 0.55 18.61 32.15
N ARG A 107 0.00 17.37 32.19
CA ARG A 107 -0.25 16.59 33.42
C ARG A 107 1.00 15.82 33.90
N GLY A 108 2.17 16.05 33.33
CA GLY A 108 3.44 15.43 33.75
C GLY A 108 3.76 14.10 33.06
N LEU A 109 3.05 13.73 31.98
CA LEU A 109 3.43 12.56 31.20
C LEU A 109 4.69 12.86 30.37
N GLU A 110 5.79 12.25 30.73
CA GLU A 110 7.08 12.45 30.06
C GLU A 110 7.18 11.56 28.83
N LEU A 111 7.11 12.15 27.64
CA LEU A 111 7.17 11.47 26.34
C LEU A 111 8.57 11.54 25.71
N ASP A 112 9.60 11.99 26.46
CA ASP A 112 10.95 12.14 25.93
C ASP A 112 11.56 10.76 25.60
N PRO A 113 11.96 10.54 24.32
CA PRO A 113 12.56 9.28 23.89
C PRO A 113 13.87 8.95 24.59
N LYS A 114 14.59 9.94 25.11
CA LYS A 114 15.91 9.76 25.70
C LYS A 114 15.86 9.24 27.14
N LYS A 115 14.74 9.40 27.85
CA LYS A 115 14.61 9.08 29.26
C LYS A 115 13.75 7.84 29.56
N ALA A 116 12.96 7.35 28.61
CA ALA A 116 12.02 6.26 28.85
C ALA A 116 12.43 4.95 28.16
N SER A 117 12.36 3.83 28.88
CA SER A 117 12.47 2.48 28.33
C SER A 117 11.37 2.23 27.28
N LEU A 118 11.60 1.32 26.31
CA LEU A 118 10.61 0.95 25.29
C LEU A 118 9.25 0.55 25.87
N LEU A 119 9.28 -0.20 26.97
CA LEU A 119 8.06 -0.64 27.68
C LEU A 119 7.29 0.55 28.30
N SER A 120 8.01 1.53 28.87
CA SER A 120 7.44 2.75 29.41
C SER A 120 6.78 3.59 28.31
N ARG A 121 7.39 3.69 27.15
CA ARG A 121 6.81 4.38 25.97
C ARG A 121 5.53 3.72 25.50
N LEU A 122 5.50 2.38 25.47
CA LEU A 122 4.30 1.64 25.08
C LEU A 122 3.15 1.95 26.06
N LYS A 123 3.43 1.92 27.36
CA LYS A 123 2.47 2.27 28.42
C LYS A 123 1.96 3.71 28.30
N GLN A 124 2.86 4.66 28.00
CA GLN A 124 2.52 6.06 27.79
C GLN A 124 1.60 6.26 26.57
N ASN A 125 1.86 5.54 25.48
CA ASN A 125 0.99 5.58 24.30
C ASN A 125 -0.42 5.06 24.62
N VAL A 126 -0.55 4.03 25.45
CA VAL A 126 -1.87 3.53 25.89
C VAL A 126 -2.64 4.59 26.67
N PHE A 127 -1.99 5.39 27.53
CA PHE A 127 -2.63 6.49 28.26
C PHE A 127 -3.15 7.60 27.34
N ILE A 128 -2.55 7.79 26.15
CA ILE A 128 -3.04 8.74 25.14
C ILE A 128 -4.18 8.09 24.31
N LEU A 129 -4.05 6.80 23.98
CA LEU A 129 -5.04 6.11 23.15
C LEU A 129 -6.37 5.88 23.88
N ALA A 130 -6.37 5.62 25.19
CA ALA A 130 -7.60 5.36 25.93
C ALA A 130 -8.60 6.54 25.88
N PRO A 131 -8.24 7.80 26.21
CA PRO A 131 -9.11 8.93 26.04
C PRO A 131 -9.54 9.18 24.59
N LEU A 132 -8.64 8.94 23.62
CA LEU A 132 -8.93 9.08 22.21
C LEU A 132 -10.02 8.09 21.75
N ILE A 133 -9.95 6.84 22.21
CA ILE A 133 -10.95 5.82 21.88
C ILE A 133 -12.30 6.21 22.49
N ILE A 134 -12.35 6.62 23.75
CA ILE A 134 -13.58 7.03 24.43
C ILE A 134 -14.23 8.21 23.68
N SER A 135 -13.49 9.26 23.40
CA SER A 135 -13.98 10.41 22.62
C SER A 135 -14.47 10.01 21.23
N SER A 136 -13.83 9.02 20.61
CA SER A 136 -14.24 8.49 19.31
C SER A 136 -15.58 7.75 19.37
N PHE A 137 -15.86 7.01 20.44
CA PHE A 137 -17.18 6.36 20.64
C PHE A 137 -18.32 7.36 20.77
N ASP A 138 -18.12 8.45 21.51
CA ASP A 138 -19.13 9.52 21.63
C ASP A 138 -19.44 10.14 20.26
N ARG A 139 -18.40 10.32 19.46
CA ARG A 139 -18.54 10.82 18.09
C ARG A 139 -19.32 9.86 17.19
N VAL A 140 -19.04 8.55 17.30
CA VAL A 140 -19.75 7.50 16.53
C VAL A 140 -21.25 7.54 16.82
N GLY A 141 -21.64 7.70 18.09
CA GLY A 141 -23.04 7.86 18.47
C GLY A 141 -23.73 9.02 17.77
N ASN A 142 -23.10 10.20 17.77
CA ASN A 142 -23.62 11.39 17.11
C ASN A 142 -23.71 11.22 15.57
N ILE A 143 -22.73 10.58 14.96
CA ILE A 143 -22.73 10.28 13.51
C ILE A 143 -23.86 9.32 13.17
N SER A 144 -24.02 8.23 13.95
CA SER A 144 -25.07 7.25 13.73
C SER A 144 -26.46 7.90 13.80
N ASN A 145 -26.73 8.68 14.83
CA ASN A 145 -28.00 9.40 14.98
C ASN A 145 -28.25 10.35 13.80
N ALA A 146 -27.23 11.10 13.37
CA ALA A 146 -27.35 11.99 12.23
C ALA A 146 -27.61 11.24 10.92
N MET A 147 -27.01 10.07 10.74
CA MET A 147 -27.22 9.21 9.56
C MET A 147 -28.63 8.63 9.55
N ASP A 148 -29.14 8.19 10.70
CA ASP A 148 -30.49 7.64 10.84
C ASP A 148 -31.56 8.71 10.54
N LEU A 149 -31.39 9.93 11.07
CA LEU A 149 -32.26 11.07 10.76
C LEU A 149 -32.29 11.43 9.27
N ARG A 150 -31.15 11.23 8.56
CA ARG A 150 -31.04 11.42 7.11
C ARG A 150 -31.51 10.21 6.30
N GLY A 151 -32.09 9.19 6.95
CA GLY A 151 -32.64 7.99 6.30
C GLY A 151 -31.57 7.08 5.70
N TYR A 152 -30.38 7.01 6.33
CA TYR A 152 -29.35 6.07 5.90
C TYR A 152 -29.86 4.62 6.07
N GLY A 153 -29.64 3.79 5.03
CA GLY A 153 -30.05 2.39 5.08
C GLY A 153 -31.48 2.11 4.57
N LYS A 154 -32.35 3.12 4.39
CA LYS A 154 -33.72 2.92 3.88
C LYS A 154 -33.76 2.50 2.41
N LYS A 155 -32.80 2.94 1.58
CA LYS A 155 -32.70 2.59 0.16
C LYS A 155 -31.61 1.56 -0.07
N LYS A 156 -31.85 0.63 -1.02
CA LYS A 156 -30.86 -0.40 -1.40
C LYS A 156 -29.67 0.15 -2.19
N THR A 157 -29.84 1.27 -2.89
CA THR A 157 -28.81 1.93 -3.70
C THR A 157 -28.74 3.41 -3.37
N ARG A 158 -27.54 3.97 -3.45
CA ARG A 158 -27.27 5.40 -3.31
C ARG A 158 -26.32 5.85 -4.42
N THR A 159 -26.47 7.10 -4.86
CA THR A 159 -25.57 7.80 -5.76
C THR A 159 -24.52 8.56 -4.95
N TYR A 160 -23.34 8.74 -5.53
CA TYR A 160 -22.27 9.55 -4.93
C TYR A 160 -22.21 10.90 -5.64
N TYR A 161 -21.97 11.97 -4.89
CA TYR A 161 -21.82 13.32 -5.44
C TYR A 161 -20.59 13.44 -6.37
N SER A 162 -19.52 12.67 -6.09
CA SER A 162 -18.30 12.61 -6.88
C SER A 162 -18.32 11.53 -7.97
N GLU A 163 -19.50 11.00 -8.30
CA GLU A 163 -19.64 10.04 -9.39
C GLU A 163 -19.57 10.80 -10.73
N HIS A 164 -18.54 10.51 -11.52
CA HIS A 164 -18.38 11.04 -12.87
C HIS A 164 -19.01 10.08 -13.88
N GLU A 165 -19.63 10.62 -14.90
CA GLU A 165 -20.11 9.80 -16.02
C GLU A 165 -18.92 9.28 -16.81
N ASP A 166 -18.95 7.99 -17.17
CA ASP A 166 -17.88 7.33 -17.93
C ASP A 166 -17.74 8.01 -19.32
N THR A 167 -16.62 8.69 -19.53
CA THR A 167 -16.28 9.20 -20.85
C THR A 167 -15.89 8.06 -21.82
N PRO A 168 -15.96 8.26 -23.15
CA PRO A 168 -15.48 7.25 -24.09
C PRO A 168 -14.03 6.84 -23.85
N GLY A 169 -13.16 7.78 -23.39
CA GLY A 169 -11.78 7.53 -23.00
C GLY A 169 -11.65 6.57 -21.82
N ASP A 170 -12.49 6.76 -20.79
CA ASP A 170 -12.46 5.93 -19.60
C ASP A 170 -12.84 4.48 -19.92
N ARG A 171 -13.80 4.28 -20.83
CA ARG A 171 -14.16 2.96 -21.33
C ARG A 171 -13.01 2.27 -22.07
N VAL A 172 -12.31 2.99 -22.93
CA VAL A 172 -11.13 2.44 -23.63
C VAL A 172 -10.05 2.06 -22.60
N MET A 173 -9.73 2.95 -21.65
CA MET A 173 -8.74 2.66 -20.60
C MET A 173 -9.15 1.46 -19.75
N LYS A 174 -10.41 1.33 -19.40
CA LYS A 174 -10.94 0.17 -18.66
C LYS A 174 -10.70 -1.14 -19.40
N TYR A 175 -10.96 -1.19 -20.72
CA TYR A 175 -10.67 -2.36 -21.54
C TYR A 175 -9.17 -2.65 -21.67
N VAL A 176 -8.34 -1.62 -21.78
CA VAL A 176 -6.89 -1.75 -21.82
C VAL A 176 -6.38 -2.37 -20.52
N TYR A 177 -6.80 -1.86 -19.34
CA TYR A 177 -6.43 -2.45 -18.06
C TYR A 177 -6.90 -3.88 -17.90
N LEU A 178 -8.10 -4.19 -18.37
CA LEU A 178 -8.66 -5.54 -18.31
C LEU A 178 -7.89 -6.52 -19.21
N ALA A 179 -7.45 -6.05 -20.38
CA ALA A 179 -6.59 -6.82 -21.28
C ALA A 179 -5.20 -7.08 -20.66
N PHE A 180 -4.58 -6.06 -20.03
CA PHE A 180 -3.32 -6.24 -19.31
C PHE A 180 -3.46 -7.21 -18.13
N LEU A 181 -4.56 -7.12 -17.38
CA LEU A 181 -4.85 -8.03 -16.28
C LEU A 181 -4.98 -9.49 -16.78
N ALA A 182 -5.75 -9.69 -17.87
CA ALA A 182 -5.91 -11.00 -18.48
C ALA A 182 -4.59 -11.56 -19.00
N PHE A 183 -3.78 -10.71 -19.65
CA PHE A 183 -2.44 -11.09 -20.11
C PHE A 183 -1.52 -11.47 -18.94
N TYR A 184 -1.56 -10.70 -17.85
CA TYR A 184 -0.79 -11.02 -16.65
C TYR A 184 -1.21 -12.35 -16.01
N ILE A 185 -2.52 -12.59 -15.90
CA ILE A 185 -3.04 -13.88 -15.40
C ILE A 185 -2.62 -15.04 -16.32
N PHE A 186 -2.69 -14.82 -17.65
CA PHE A 186 -2.22 -15.80 -18.61
C PHE A 186 -0.74 -16.15 -18.41
N LEU A 187 0.12 -15.13 -18.22
CA LEU A 187 1.55 -15.35 -17.94
C LEU A 187 1.77 -16.09 -16.63
N LEU A 188 1.02 -15.77 -15.56
CA LEU A 188 1.11 -16.49 -14.29
C LEU A 188 0.75 -17.97 -14.45
N VAL A 189 -0.33 -18.27 -15.16
CA VAL A 189 -0.77 -19.64 -15.42
C VAL A 189 0.25 -20.37 -16.30
N TYR A 190 0.72 -19.71 -17.36
CA TYR A 190 1.74 -20.25 -18.25
C TYR A 190 3.04 -20.60 -17.50
N HIS A 191 3.52 -19.68 -16.64
CA HIS A 191 4.70 -19.89 -15.80
C HIS A 191 4.49 -21.03 -14.78
N ARG A 192 3.26 -21.18 -14.27
CA ARG A 192 2.93 -22.27 -13.35
C ARG A 192 2.94 -23.65 -14.02
N ILE A 193 2.54 -23.71 -15.30
CA ILE A 193 2.51 -24.95 -16.10
C ILE A 193 3.91 -25.31 -16.61
N HIS A 194 4.74 -24.28 -16.92
CA HIS A 194 6.09 -24.45 -17.45
C HIS A 194 7.14 -23.91 -16.46
N PRO A 195 7.47 -24.63 -15.39
CA PRO A 195 8.40 -24.17 -14.36
C PRO A 195 9.86 -24.03 -14.87
N ALA A 196 10.17 -24.51 -16.07
CA ALA A 196 11.48 -24.34 -16.70
C ALA A 196 11.73 -22.90 -17.23
N VAL A 197 10.73 -22.04 -17.25
CA VAL A 197 10.90 -20.63 -17.62
C VAL A 197 11.44 -19.86 -16.41
N HIS A 198 12.65 -19.33 -16.52
CA HIS A 198 13.29 -18.55 -15.46
C HIS A 198 12.44 -17.33 -15.05
N GLU A 199 12.44 -16.97 -13.78
CA GLU A 199 11.68 -15.82 -13.23
C GLU A 199 12.12 -14.46 -13.80
N VAL A 200 13.33 -14.39 -14.34
CA VAL A 200 13.91 -13.20 -14.97
C VAL A 200 14.38 -13.57 -16.38
N TRP A 201 13.98 -12.75 -17.35
CA TRP A 201 14.51 -12.87 -18.70
C TRP A 201 16.00 -12.55 -18.70
N CYS A 202 16.81 -13.51 -19.10
CA CYS A 202 18.26 -13.41 -19.18
C CYS A 202 18.68 -13.38 -20.66
N PRO A 203 19.31 -12.29 -21.13
CA PRO A 203 19.68 -12.15 -22.56
C PRO A 203 20.81 -13.08 -23.02
N TRP A 204 21.47 -13.77 -22.11
CA TRP A 204 22.59 -14.67 -22.40
C TRP A 204 22.22 -16.16 -22.48
N ILE A 205 20.97 -16.51 -22.21
CA ILE A 205 20.46 -17.87 -22.41
C ILE A 205 19.88 -17.93 -23.82
N GLN A 206 20.65 -18.52 -24.74
CA GLN A 206 20.17 -18.99 -26.04
C GLN A 206 19.89 -20.49 -25.97
#